data_e5b4ed77511826adaeedb83f36ec2dc5
#
_entry.id   e5b4ed77511826adaeedb83f36ec2dc5
#
_cell.length_a   1.000
_cell.length_b   1.000
_cell.length_c   1.000
_cell.angle_alpha   90.00
_cell.angle_beta   90.00
_cell.angle_gamma   90.00
#
_symmetry.space_group_name_H-M   'P 1'
#
loop_
_entity.id
_entity.type
_entity.pdbx_description
1 polymer ?
#
loop_
_entity_poly.entity_id
_entity_poly.type
_entity_poly.pdbx_seq_one_letter_code
_entity_poly.pdbx_strand_id
1 'polypeptide(L)'
;YTITVKKAASTKIQFALNPENAILFLEEAVSGSRVWPDEDGAYPFSTGFTYNYLLTAPGYLGKSGRMTLEEKDGTLQLILDGKAQGADSVSLTLEKAAEGKPLTKFKAEWPDFRGNSDNNAVTAAKTPIAAADGMLYWAKKIGSFSTGTDGNASGGSAVSSPILVDGALIVYAGNTLYRINKDTGETIQTGTMAGESSFSINSATYADGMLFVALSNGRVQAFNAETLESLWVYTDPLGGQSNCPVTVCDGYVYTGFWNGETKDANYVCLSITDEKPNEKLEAKTATWRYTKAGGFYW
;
A
#
# COMPACT_ATOMS: atom_id res chain seq x y z
N TYR A 1 -0.44 53.08 -3.18
CA TYR A 1 0.01 51.83 -3.85
C TYR A 1 -1.18 51.31 -4.67
N THR A 2 -0.97 51.13 -5.98
CA THR A 2 -1.96 50.48 -6.84
C THR A 2 -1.62 49.02 -6.90
N ILE A 3 -2.50 48.13 -6.41
CA ILE A 3 -2.36 46.68 -6.57
C ILE A 3 -3.08 46.31 -7.86
N THR A 4 -2.34 45.91 -8.88
CA THR A 4 -2.90 45.38 -10.12
C THR A 4 -3.00 43.86 -9.98
N VAL A 5 -4.22 43.32 -9.94
CA VAL A 5 -4.48 41.89 -9.96
C VAL A 5 -4.52 41.42 -11.41
N LYS A 6 -3.54 40.63 -11.85
CA LYS A 6 -3.57 39.97 -13.16
C LYS A 6 -4.34 38.68 -13.02
N LYS A 7 -5.34 38.44 -13.90
CA LYS A 7 -6.03 37.14 -13.95
C LYS A 7 -5.04 36.07 -14.34
N ALA A 8 -5.00 34.96 -13.61
CA ALA A 8 -4.18 33.83 -13.98
C ALA A 8 -4.61 33.28 -15.35
N ALA A 9 -3.65 33.06 -16.23
CA ALA A 9 -3.89 32.33 -17.46
C ALA A 9 -3.91 30.82 -17.13
N SER A 10 -4.74 30.07 -17.82
CA SER A 10 -4.89 28.63 -17.60
C SER A 10 -4.97 27.86 -18.89
N THR A 11 -4.51 26.62 -18.88
CA THR A 11 -4.61 25.68 -19.97
C THR A 11 -4.77 24.26 -19.43
N LYS A 12 -5.13 23.31 -20.31
CA LYS A 12 -5.18 21.89 -20.01
C LYS A 12 -4.04 21.18 -20.72
N ILE A 13 -3.40 20.26 -20.05
CA ILE A 13 -2.23 19.53 -20.56
C ILE A 13 -2.49 18.04 -20.49
N GLN A 14 -2.29 17.36 -21.59
CA GLN A 14 -2.29 15.91 -21.66
C GLN A 14 -0.87 15.37 -21.39
N PHE A 15 -0.78 14.28 -20.64
CA PHE A 15 0.46 13.58 -20.39
C PHE A 15 0.48 12.24 -21.10
N ALA A 16 1.50 12.02 -21.92
CA ALA A 16 1.81 10.70 -22.45
C ALA A 16 2.69 9.97 -21.41
N LEU A 17 2.14 8.96 -20.76
CA LEU A 17 2.80 8.21 -19.71
C LEU A 17 3.50 6.97 -20.28
N ASN A 18 4.72 6.70 -19.86
CA ASN A 18 5.45 5.50 -20.18
C ASN A 18 6.07 4.89 -18.90
N PRO A 19 5.60 3.69 -18.48
CA PRO A 19 4.62 2.83 -19.14
C PRO A 19 3.19 3.42 -19.11
N GLU A 20 2.31 2.97 -20.01
CA GLU A 20 0.94 3.48 -20.15
C GLU A 20 0.08 3.29 -18.89
N ASN A 21 0.36 2.25 -18.10
CA ASN A 21 -0.32 1.98 -16.83
C ASN A 21 0.26 2.75 -15.63
N ALA A 22 1.14 3.73 -15.88
CA ALA A 22 1.64 4.59 -14.81
C ALA A 22 0.52 5.47 -14.25
N ILE A 23 0.59 5.73 -12.94
CA ILE A 23 -0.31 6.64 -12.24
C ILE A 23 0.42 7.97 -12.04
N LEU A 24 -0.16 9.04 -12.55
CA LEU A 24 0.27 10.42 -12.26
C LEU A 24 -0.58 11.00 -11.14
N PHE A 25 0.05 11.26 -10.02
CA PHE A 25 -0.51 12.03 -8.92
C PHE A 25 -0.03 13.47 -9.02
N LEU A 26 -0.97 14.43 -8.97
CA LEU A 26 -0.70 15.86 -9.03
C LEU A 26 -1.42 16.58 -7.89
N GLU A 27 -0.72 17.47 -7.21
CA GLU A 27 -1.30 18.33 -6.16
C GLU A 27 -0.79 19.77 -6.28
N GLU A 28 -1.61 20.75 -5.95
CA GLU A 28 -1.18 22.14 -5.81
C GLU A 28 -0.32 22.26 -4.54
N ALA A 29 0.89 22.81 -4.70
CA ALA A 29 1.93 22.71 -3.68
C ALA A 29 1.65 23.45 -2.38
N VAL A 30 0.84 24.52 -2.41
CA VAL A 30 0.51 25.34 -1.23
C VAL A 30 -0.72 24.81 -0.50
N SER A 31 -1.79 24.53 -1.24
CA SER A 31 -3.04 24.04 -0.66
C SER A 31 -3.05 22.54 -0.38
N GLY A 32 -2.16 21.78 -1.01
CA GLY A 32 -2.20 20.31 -1.01
C GLY A 32 -3.40 19.72 -1.76
N SER A 33 -4.16 20.57 -2.48
CA SER A 33 -5.33 20.13 -3.22
C SER A 33 -4.95 19.27 -4.41
N ARG A 34 -5.54 18.08 -4.51
CA ARG A 34 -5.31 17.20 -5.65
C ARG A 34 -5.85 17.81 -6.93
N VAL A 35 -5.08 17.73 -8.00
CA VAL A 35 -5.47 18.12 -9.35
C VAL A 35 -5.91 16.85 -10.10
N TRP A 36 -7.15 16.85 -10.56
CA TRP A 36 -7.72 15.72 -11.28
C TRP A 36 -7.75 16.00 -12.78
N PRO A 37 -7.56 14.97 -13.61
CA PRO A 37 -7.81 15.11 -15.05
C PRO A 37 -9.30 15.30 -15.30
N ASP A 38 -9.61 15.92 -16.42
CA ASP A 38 -10.97 15.98 -16.94
C ASP A 38 -11.40 14.68 -17.65
N GLU A 39 -12.56 14.70 -18.29
CA GLU A 39 -13.12 13.55 -19.01
C GLU A 39 -12.24 13.09 -20.19
N ASP A 40 -11.42 14.00 -20.76
CA ASP A 40 -10.47 13.71 -21.85
C ASP A 40 -9.09 13.29 -21.32
N GLY A 41 -8.90 13.21 -20.01
CA GLY A 41 -7.63 12.87 -19.36
C GLY A 41 -6.63 14.02 -19.28
N ALA A 42 -7.04 15.27 -19.56
CA ALA A 42 -6.19 16.44 -19.51
C ALA A 42 -6.25 17.11 -18.13
N TYR A 43 -5.10 17.52 -17.61
CA TYR A 43 -4.97 18.17 -16.32
C TYR A 43 -5.00 19.69 -16.43
N PRO A 44 -5.79 20.39 -15.59
CA PRO A 44 -5.84 21.85 -15.57
C PRO A 44 -4.62 22.45 -14.88
N PHE A 45 -3.97 23.43 -15.52
CA PHE A 45 -2.88 24.22 -14.96
C PHE A 45 -3.20 25.71 -15.06
N SER A 46 -2.73 26.48 -14.08
CA SER A 46 -2.86 27.93 -14.06
C SER A 46 -1.53 28.59 -13.72
N THR A 47 -1.25 29.75 -14.31
CA THR A 47 -0.06 30.54 -14.00
C THR A 47 -0.10 31.04 -12.55
N GLY A 48 1.08 31.12 -11.91
CA GLY A 48 1.20 31.56 -10.51
C GLY A 48 1.03 30.45 -9.48
N PHE A 49 0.77 29.21 -9.92
CA PHE A 49 0.73 28.02 -9.05
C PHE A 49 1.90 27.09 -9.32
N THR A 50 2.32 26.43 -8.27
CA THR A 50 3.29 25.32 -8.35
C THR A 50 2.56 24.01 -8.05
N TYR A 51 2.86 23.00 -8.81
CA TYR A 51 2.26 21.67 -8.66
C TYR A 51 3.37 20.65 -8.36
N ASN A 52 3.19 19.88 -7.30
CA ASN A 52 4.01 18.70 -7.04
C ASN A 52 3.45 17.53 -7.83
N TYR A 53 4.31 16.73 -8.45
CA TYR A 53 3.88 15.50 -9.09
C TYR A 53 4.61 14.29 -8.51
N LEU A 54 3.94 13.16 -8.56
CA LEU A 54 4.50 11.83 -8.37
C LEU A 54 3.98 10.91 -9.48
N LEU A 55 4.89 10.28 -10.19
CA LEU A 55 4.60 9.28 -11.21
C LEU A 55 5.09 7.92 -10.72
N THR A 56 4.25 6.89 -10.76
CA THR A 56 4.60 5.53 -10.34
C THR A 56 4.00 4.49 -11.27
N ALA A 57 4.68 3.37 -11.42
CA ALA A 57 4.14 2.17 -12.06
C ALA A 57 4.77 0.91 -11.44
N PRO A 58 4.05 -0.22 -11.40
CA PRO A 58 4.63 -1.49 -10.99
C PRO A 58 5.82 -1.90 -11.85
N GLY A 59 6.93 -2.29 -11.21
CA GLY A 59 8.18 -2.65 -11.90
C GLY A 59 9.07 -1.47 -12.30
N TYR A 60 8.73 -0.25 -11.89
CA TYR A 60 9.47 0.98 -12.21
C TYR A 60 9.82 1.78 -10.97
N LEU A 61 10.89 2.58 -11.05
CA LEU A 61 11.26 3.54 -10.04
C LEU A 61 10.28 4.72 -10.06
N GLY A 62 9.75 5.07 -8.90
CA GLY A 62 8.89 6.25 -8.76
C GLY A 62 9.66 7.53 -9.07
N LYS A 63 9.02 8.49 -9.75
CA LYS A 63 9.59 9.79 -10.11
C LYS A 63 8.71 10.91 -9.57
N SER A 64 9.31 11.86 -8.87
CA SER A 64 8.61 13.03 -8.34
C SER A 64 9.34 14.31 -8.71
N GLY A 65 8.62 15.43 -8.71
CA GLY A 65 9.18 16.72 -9.00
C GLY A 65 8.11 17.82 -8.96
N ARG A 66 8.37 18.90 -9.68
CA ARG A 66 7.51 20.08 -9.70
C ARG A 66 7.18 20.51 -11.11
N MET A 67 5.99 21.07 -11.25
CA MET A 67 5.50 21.69 -12.48
C MET A 67 4.98 23.09 -12.21
N THR A 68 5.25 24.02 -13.11
CA THR A 68 4.63 25.36 -13.14
C THR A 68 4.17 25.67 -14.55
N LEU A 69 3.13 26.49 -14.68
CA LEU A 69 2.72 27.04 -15.97
C LEU A 69 3.22 28.50 -16.05
N GLU A 70 3.98 28.80 -17.06
CA GLU A 70 4.52 30.15 -17.31
C GLU A 70 3.99 30.72 -18.63
N GLU A 71 3.79 32.02 -18.67
CA GLU A 71 3.46 32.76 -19.89
C GLU A 71 4.70 33.51 -20.36
N LYS A 72 5.19 33.16 -21.54
CA LYS A 72 6.33 33.81 -22.18
C LYS A 72 5.96 34.22 -23.60
N ASP A 73 6.10 35.50 -23.90
CA ASP A 73 5.80 36.09 -25.23
C ASP A 73 4.37 35.75 -25.73
N GLY A 74 3.40 35.74 -24.80
CA GLY A 74 2.00 35.43 -25.08
C GLY A 74 1.72 33.92 -25.28
N THR A 75 2.71 33.06 -25.06
CA THR A 75 2.58 31.60 -25.17
C THR A 75 2.68 30.97 -23.79
N LEU A 76 1.75 30.05 -23.47
CA LEU A 76 1.80 29.28 -22.24
C LEU A 76 2.74 28.09 -22.42
N GLN A 77 3.64 27.89 -21.45
CA GLN A 77 4.59 26.79 -21.41
C GLN A 77 4.54 26.11 -20.06
N LEU A 78 4.49 24.77 -20.07
CA LEU A 78 4.70 23.98 -18.86
C LEU A 78 6.20 23.91 -18.57
N ILE A 79 6.57 24.20 -17.36
CA ILE A 79 7.93 24.01 -16.86
C ILE A 79 7.92 22.77 -15.97
N LEU A 80 8.61 21.74 -16.40
CA LEU A 80 8.77 20.47 -15.69
C LEU A 80 10.19 20.39 -15.12
N ASP A 81 10.33 20.37 -13.80
CA ASP A 81 11.62 20.33 -13.09
C ASP A 81 12.61 21.39 -13.62
N GLY A 82 12.11 22.61 -13.86
CA GLY A 82 12.88 23.75 -14.36
C GLY A 82 13.15 23.74 -15.87
N LYS A 83 12.59 22.82 -16.64
CA LYS A 83 12.75 22.74 -18.11
C LYS A 83 11.43 22.99 -18.82
N ALA A 84 11.44 23.92 -19.78
CA ALA A 84 10.26 24.20 -20.61
C ALA A 84 9.88 23.00 -21.47
N GLN A 85 8.57 22.71 -21.50
CA GLN A 85 7.95 21.66 -22.32
C GLN A 85 6.99 22.31 -23.33
N GLY A 86 6.62 21.55 -24.36
CA GLY A 86 5.54 21.99 -25.27
C GLY A 86 4.22 22.14 -24.52
N ALA A 87 3.32 23.02 -25.05
CA ALA A 87 2.06 23.34 -24.36
C ALA A 87 0.99 22.22 -24.46
N ASP A 88 1.02 21.41 -25.52
CA ASP A 88 -0.12 20.56 -25.85
C ASP A 88 0.00 19.10 -25.36
N SER A 89 1.22 18.58 -25.24
CA SER A 89 1.48 17.22 -24.79
C SER A 89 2.85 17.10 -24.16
N VAL A 90 2.92 16.47 -23.00
CA VAL A 90 4.16 16.23 -22.25
C VAL A 90 4.35 14.76 -22.00
N SER A 91 5.50 14.22 -22.41
CA SER A 91 5.84 12.82 -22.16
C SER A 91 6.53 12.66 -20.79
N LEU A 92 6.02 11.76 -19.97
CA LEU A 92 6.61 11.38 -18.70
C LEU A 92 7.01 9.91 -18.74
N THR A 93 8.30 9.63 -18.58
CA THR A 93 8.84 8.27 -18.63
C THR A 93 9.44 7.89 -17.28
N LEU A 94 9.18 6.66 -16.86
CA LEU A 94 9.80 6.03 -15.70
C LEU A 94 10.95 5.12 -16.14
N GLU A 95 11.93 4.99 -15.27
CA GLU A 95 12.99 3.99 -15.38
C GLU A 95 12.54 2.68 -14.74
N LYS A 96 12.89 1.54 -15.36
CA LYS A 96 12.64 0.24 -14.74
C LYS A 96 13.39 0.14 -13.42
N ALA A 97 12.73 -0.42 -12.40
CA ALA A 97 13.40 -0.80 -11.17
C ALA A 97 14.43 -1.91 -11.45
N ALA A 98 15.46 -1.98 -10.61
CA ALA A 98 16.41 -3.08 -10.68
C ALA A 98 15.67 -4.41 -10.48
N GLU A 99 15.99 -5.40 -11.29
CA GLU A 99 15.42 -6.74 -11.11
C GLU A 99 16.04 -7.36 -9.85
N GLY A 100 15.21 -7.62 -8.85
CA GLY A 100 15.55 -8.44 -7.70
C GLY A 100 15.62 -9.92 -8.06
N LYS A 101 15.88 -10.76 -7.06
CA LYS A 101 15.70 -12.22 -7.23
C LYS A 101 14.24 -12.49 -7.58
N PRO A 102 13.97 -13.33 -8.59
CA PRO A 102 12.60 -13.70 -8.91
C PRO A 102 11.90 -14.29 -7.67
N LEU A 103 10.69 -13.79 -7.38
CA LEU A 103 9.89 -14.32 -6.29
C LEU A 103 9.16 -15.58 -6.74
N THR A 104 9.12 -16.59 -5.88
CA THR A 104 8.34 -17.80 -6.14
C THR A 104 6.85 -17.48 -6.05
N LYS A 105 6.12 -17.67 -7.16
CA LYS A 105 4.68 -17.51 -7.22
C LYS A 105 4.00 -18.81 -6.83
N PHE A 106 3.35 -18.79 -5.68
CA PHE A 106 2.62 -19.93 -5.15
C PHE A 106 1.16 -19.94 -5.59
N LYS A 107 0.55 -21.12 -5.59
CA LYS A 107 -0.90 -21.23 -5.65
C LYS A 107 -1.47 -20.83 -4.29
N ALA A 108 -2.35 -19.84 -4.28
CA ALA A 108 -3.04 -19.44 -3.08
C ALA A 108 -4.46 -20.02 -3.07
N GLU A 109 -4.81 -20.70 -1.99
CA GLU A 109 -6.13 -21.28 -1.76
C GLU A 109 -7.05 -20.29 -1.03
N TRP A 110 -6.46 -19.41 -0.21
CA TRP A 110 -7.13 -18.36 0.54
C TRP A 110 -6.18 -17.16 0.72
N PRO A 111 -5.98 -16.31 -0.34
CA PRO A 111 -4.89 -15.35 -0.40
C PRO A 111 -5.06 -14.10 0.46
N ASP A 112 -6.27 -13.78 0.90
CA ASP A 112 -6.55 -12.50 1.56
C ASP A 112 -7.72 -12.58 2.54
N PHE A 113 -8.12 -11.42 3.07
CA PHE A 113 -9.32 -11.26 3.88
C PHE A 113 -10.55 -11.71 3.09
N ARG A 114 -11.33 -12.65 3.64
CA ARG A 114 -12.47 -13.31 2.99
C ARG A 114 -12.14 -14.14 1.75
N GLY A 115 -10.87 -14.48 1.54
CA GLY A 115 -10.44 -15.59 0.69
C GLY A 115 -10.29 -15.31 -0.80
N ASN A 116 -10.79 -14.20 -1.31
CA ASN A 116 -10.64 -13.82 -2.72
C ASN A 116 -10.95 -12.33 -2.95
N SER A 117 -10.58 -11.83 -4.14
CA SER A 117 -10.79 -10.43 -4.55
C SER A 117 -12.25 -9.97 -4.52
N ASP A 118 -13.21 -10.88 -4.62
CA ASP A 118 -14.63 -10.55 -4.56
C ASP A 118 -15.15 -10.43 -3.12
N ASN A 119 -14.33 -10.72 -2.12
CA ASN A 119 -14.66 -10.70 -0.69
C ASN A 119 -15.89 -11.52 -0.31
N ASN A 120 -16.18 -12.59 -1.05
CA ASN A 120 -17.40 -13.38 -0.89
C ASN A 120 -17.22 -14.63 -0.01
N ALA A 121 -15.99 -14.94 0.40
CA ALA A 121 -15.60 -16.08 1.24
C ALA A 121 -16.08 -17.45 0.71
N VAL A 122 -16.22 -17.58 -0.60
CA VAL A 122 -16.65 -18.85 -1.23
C VAL A 122 -15.47 -19.76 -1.42
N THR A 123 -15.59 -20.99 -0.96
CA THR A 123 -14.56 -22.04 -1.13
C THR A 123 -15.21 -23.34 -1.60
N ALA A 124 -14.46 -24.10 -2.40
CA ALA A 124 -14.83 -25.47 -2.76
C ALA A 124 -14.36 -26.52 -1.72
N ALA A 125 -13.70 -26.07 -0.64
CA ALA A 125 -13.24 -26.96 0.43
C ALA A 125 -14.43 -27.62 1.12
N LYS A 126 -14.31 -28.92 1.41
CA LYS A 126 -15.28 -29.66 2.22
C LYS A 126 -15.13 -29.25 3.67
N THR A 127 -16.23 -28.84 4.30
CA THR A 127 -16.29 -28.57 5.72
C THR A 127 -16.86 -29.75 6.48
N PRO A 128 -16.50 -29.96 7.78
CA PRO A 128 -17.14 -30.94 8.62
C PRO A 128 -18.64 -30.68 8.70
N ILE A 129 -19.45 -31.72 8.52
CA ILE A 129 -20.92 -31.64 8.58
C ILE A 129 -21.52 -32.38 9.79
N ALA A 130 -20.68 -33.13 10.50
CA ALA A 130 -21.08 -33.84 11.72
C ALA A 130 -20.03 -33.63 12.82
N ALA A 131 -20.44 -33.74 14.09
CA ALA A 131 -19.53 -33.56 15.22
C ALA A 131 -18.34 -34.52 15.20
N ALA A 132 -18.52 -35.72 14.68
CA ALA A 132 -17.45 -36.71 14.49
C ALA A 132 -16.40 -36.31 13.43
N ASP A 133 -16.75 -35.42 12.50
CA ASP A 133 -15.86 -34.93 11.45
C ASP A 133 -15.00 -33.74 11.95
N GLY A 134 -15.41 -33.13 13.06
CA GLY A 134 -14.75 -31.94 13.65
C GLY A 134 -13.61 -32.32 14.61
N MET A 135 -12.78 -33.29 14.28
CA MET A 135 -11.65 -33.67 15.12
C MET A 135 -10.54 -32.60 15.11
N LEU A 136 -9.94 -32.38 16.27
CA LEU A 136 -8.75 -31.56 16.39
C LEU A 136 -7.54 -32.34 15.84
N TYR A 137 -7.00 -31.90 14.70
CA TYR A 137 -5.80 -32.50 14.12
C TYR A 137 -4.52 -32.06 14.82
N TRP A 138 -4.44 -30.77 15.13
CA TRP A 138 -3.32 -30.20 15.88
C TRP A 138 -3.72 -28.88 16.51
N ALA A 139 -2.95 -28.45 17.52
CA ALA A 139 -3.05 -27.13 18.14
C ALA A 139 -1.64 -26.57 18.36
N LYS A 140 -1.45 -25.30 18.07
CA LYS A 140 -0.18 -24.63 18.23
C LYS A 140 -0.34 -23.29 18.94
N LYS A 141 0.46 -23.11 20.00
CA LYS A 141 0.56 -21.79 20.67
C LYS A 141 1.54 -20.94 19.89
N ILE A 142 1.08 -19.75 19.45
CA ILE A 142 1.90 -18.71 18.82
C ILE A 142 1.60 -17.38 19.51
N GLY A 143 2.58 -16.45 19.45
CA GLY A 143 2.47 -15.18 20.16
C GLY A 143 2.78 -15.27 21.65
N SER A 144 2.68 -14.12 22.32
CA SER A 144 2.88 -13.98 23.76
C SER A 144 1.56 -13.73 24.46
N PHE A 145 1.47 -14.23 25.68
CA PHE A 145 0.33 -14.02 26.56
C PHE A 145 0.85 -13.78 27.97
N SER A 146 0.45 -12.68 28.59
CA SER A 146 0.77 -12.40 29.98
C SER A 146 -0.51 -12.42 30.83
N THR A 147 -0.45 -13.06 31.97
CA THR A 147 -1.47 -12.94 33.04
C THR A 147 -1.01 -11.89 34.04
N GLY A 148 -1.90 -10.98 34.41
CA GLY A 148 -1.68 -10.07 35.50
C GLY A 148 -1.57 -10.81 36.86
N THR A 149 -1.08 -10.12 37.88
CA THR A 149 -0.97 -10.68 39.23
C THR A 149 -2.32 -11.02 39.88
N ASP A 150 -3.39 -10.51 39.34
CA ASP A 150 -4.80 -10.78 39.67
C ASP A 150 -5.39 -12.00 38.96
N GLY A 151 -4.59 -12.70 38.14
CA GLY A 151 -5.04 -13.83 37.33
C GLY A 151 -5.81 -13.48 36.08
N ASN A 152 -6.06 -12.19 35.83
CA ASN A 152 -6.70 -11.72 34.60
C ASN A 152 -5.68 -11.62 33.48
N ALA A 153 -6.11 -11.90 32.25
CA ALA A 153 -5.29 -11.70 31.08
C ALA A 153 -5.01 -10.20 30.90
N SER A 154 -3.74 -9.82 30.94
CA SER A 154 -3.32 -8.44 30.73
C SER A 154 -2.31 -8.39 29.60
N GLY A 155 -2.74 -7.96 28.47
CA GLY A 155 -1.91 -7.84 27.28
C GLY A 155 -1.53 -9.20 26.69
N GLY A 156 -1.07 -9.18 25.49
CA GLY A 156 -0.66 -10.34 24.72
C GLY A 156 -0.76 -10.01 23.23
N SER A 157 -0.05 -10.76 22.41
CA SER A 157 -0.21 -10.65 20.97
C SER A 157 -1.30 -11.62 20.52
N ALA A 158 -2.44 -11.07 20.12
CA ALA A 158 -3.48 -11.86 19.46
C ALA A 158 -2.95 -12.39 18.11
N VAL A 159 -3.45 -13.54 17.70
CA VAL A 159 -3.12 -14.16 16.43
C VAL A 159 -4.02 -13.59 15.34
N SER A 160 -3.44 -13.24 14.20
CA SER A 160 -4.18 -12.76 13.03
C SER A 160 -5.09 -13.85 12.46
N SER A 161 -6.09 -13.43 11.68
CA SER A 161 -6.79 -14.37 10.79
C SER A 161 -5.79 -15.01 9.83
N PRO A 162 -5.88 -16.33 9.57
CA PRO A 162 -4.96 -17.00 8.66
C PRO A 162 -5.32 -16.75 7.20
N ILE A 163 -4.30 -16.76 6.34
CA ILE A 163 -4.45 -17.04 4.91
C ILE A 163 -3.81 -18.37 4.58
N LEU A 164 -4.17 -18.96 3.44
CA LEU A 164 -3.67 -20.27 3.01
C LEU A 164 -2.99 -20.12 1.64
N VAL A 165 -1.69 -20.36 1.63
CA VAL A 165 -0.84 -20.23 0.46
C VAL A 165 0.08 -21.46 0.36
N ASP A 166 -0.01 -22.20 -0.75
CA ASP A 166 0.81 -23.37 -1.03
C ASP A 166 0.81 -24.39 0.13
N GLY A 167 -0.38 -24.72 0.61
CA GLY A 167 -0.54 -25.67 1.73
C GLY A 167 0.01 -25.18 3.07
N ALA A 168 0.39 -23.92 3.20
CA ALA A 168 0.86 -23.32 4.42
C ALA A 168 -0.10 -22.22 4.92
N LEU A 169 -0.37 -22.23 6.22
CA LEU A 169 -1.04 -21.14 6.91
C LEU A 169 -0.04 -20.01 7.15
N ILE A 170 -0.42 -18.81 6.76
CA ILE A 170 0.32 -17.59 7.08
C ILE A 170 -0.48 -16.85 8.16
N VAL A 171 0.15 -16.62 9.28
CA VAL A 171 -0.41 -15.90 10.43
C VAL A 171 0.67 -15.02 11.06
N TYR A 172 0.26 -14.00 11.78
CA TYR A 172 1.20 -13.23 12.59
C TYR A 172 0.66 -13.02 14.01
N ALA A 173 1.59 -12.81 14.95
CA ALA A 173 1.30 -12.47 16.33
C ALA A 173 2.46 -11.63 16.88
N GLY A 174 2.13 -10.53 17.56
CA GLY A 174 3.15 -9.57 17.99
C GLY A 174 3.89 -8.98 16.78
N ASN A 175 5.20 -9.13 16.76
CA ASN A 175 6.07 -8.70 15.65
C ASN A 175 6.60 -9.86 14.80
N THR A 176 5.98 -11.03 14.88
CA THR A 176 6.44 -12.24 14.17
C THR A 176 5.40 -12.72 13.19
N LEU A 177 5.83 -12.91 11.94
CA LEU A 177 5.09 -13.56 10.86
C LEU A 177 5.48 -15.03 10.81
N TYR A 178 4.51 -15.93 10.68
CA TYR A 178 4.71 -17.38 10.66
C TYR A 178 4.18 -17.98 9.36
N ARG A 179 4.92 -18.92 8.82
CA ARG A 179 4.49 -19.88 7.79
C ARG A 179 4.43 -21.26 8.44
N ILE A 180 3.24 -21.85 8.51
CA ILE A 180 2.95 -23.06 9.25
C ILE A 180 2.38 -24.12 8.31
N ASN A 181 2.88 -25.32 8.34
CA ASN A 181 2.32 -26.44 7.59
C ASN A 181 0.88 -26.69 8.05
N LYS A 182 -0.09 -26.61 7.12
CA LYS A 182 -1.53 -26.73 7.44
C LYS A 182 -1.92 -28.11 8.00
N ASP A 183 -1.18 -29.17 7.62
CA ASP A 183 -1.51 -30.55 7.97
C ASP A 183 -0.87 -30.98 9.30
N THR A 184 0.34 -30.48 9.61
CA THR A 184 1.09 -30.88 10.80
C THR A 184 1.16 -29.86 11.90
N GLY A 185 0.88 -28.57 11.60
CA GLY A 185 1.08 -27.46 12.54
C GLY A 185 2.55 -27.09 12.77
N GLU A 186 3.49 -27.67 12.05
CA GLU A 186 4.91 -27.33 12.18
C GLU A 186 5.21 -25.98 11.55
N THR A 187 6.05 -25.19 12.22
CA THR A 187 6.54 -23.92 11.68
C THR A 187 7.56 -24.22 10.58
N ILE A 188 7.24 -23.81 9.36
CA ILE A 188 8.14 -23.91 8.20
C ILE A 188 9.16 -22.77 8.25
N GLN A 189 8.67 -21.53 8.51
CA GLN A 189 9.47 -20.32 8.48
C GLN A 189 8.90 -19.25 9.41
N THR A 190 9.76 -18.34 9.88
CA THR A 190 9.36 -17.13 10.59
C THR A 190 10.03 -15.90 10.00
N GLY A 191 9.31 -14.77 10.03
CA GLY A 191 9.81 -13.47 9.63
C GLY A 191 9.59 -12.43 10.74
N THR A 192 10.47 -11.43 10.81
CA THR A 192 10.34 -10.33 11.78
C THR A 192 9.66 -9.14 11.12
N MET A 193 8.59 -8.67 11.72
CA MET A 193 7.87 -7.48 11.29
C MET A 193 8.50 -6.21 11.87
N ALA A 194 8.42 -5.10 11.15
CA ALA A 194 8.94 -3.78 11.55
C ALA A 194 8.14 -3.14 12.71
N GLY A 195 7.09 -3.78 13.16
CA GLY A 195 6.25 -3.40 14.28
C GLY A 195 5.17 -4.42 14.51
N GLU A 196 4.33 -4.17 15.50
CA GLU A 196 3.17 -5.01 15.80
C GLU A 196 1.95 -4.54 15.00
N SER A 197 0.99 -5.41 14.78
CA SER A 197 -0.33 -5.01 14.28
C SER A 197 -1.15 -4.43 15.42
N SER A 198 -1.87 -3.34 15.16
CA SER A 198 -2.80 -2.74 16.14
C SER A 198 -4.02 -3.63 16.37
N PHE A 199 -4.43 -4.35 15.32
CA PHE A 199 -5.58 -5.22 15.30
C PHE A 199 -5.24 -6.51 14.57
N SER A 200 -5.28 -7.61 15.30
CA SER A 200 -5.00 -8.96 14.76
C SER A 200 -6.18 -9.59 14.01
N ILE A 201 -7.29 -8.88 13.87
CA ILE A 201 -8.42 -9.34 13.03
C ILE A 201 -8.07 -9.34 11.53
N ASN A 202 -7.16 -8.47 11.11
CA ASN A 202 -6.72 -8.43 9.73
C ASN A 202 -5.79 -9.60 9.43
N SER A 203 -5.98 -10.22 8.27
CA SER A 203 -5.04 -11.19 7.72
C SER A 203 -3.87 -10.50 7.03
N ALA A 204 -2.80 -11.24 6.77
CA ALA A 204 -1.89 -10.90 5.69
C ALA A 204 -2.63 -11.02 4.35
N THR A 205 -2.10 -10.39 3.30
CA THR A 205 -2.58 -10.54 1.92
C THR A 205 -1.44 -11.07 1.05
N TYR A 206 -1.72 -12.09 0.25
CA TYR A 206 -0.75 -12.65 -0.68
C TYR A 206 -1.04 -12.20 -2.11
N ALA A 207 -0.03 -11.72 -2.80
CA ALA A 207 -0.05 -11.51 -4.25
C ALA A 207 1.36 -11.59 -4.86
N ASP A 208 1.49 -12.15 -6.04
CA ASP A 208 2.70 -12.15 -6.87
C ASP A 208 3.99 -12.63 -6.18
N GLY A 209 3.90 -13.58 -5.24
CA GLY A 209 5.03 -14.08 -4.47
C GLY A 209 5.39 -13.24 -3.25
N MET A 210 4.57 -12.24 -2.93
CA MET A 210 4.72 -11.36 -1.77
C MET A 210 3.60 -11.55 -0.75
N LEU A 211 3.90 -11.22 0.50
CA LEU A 211 2.93 -11.04 1.57
C LEU A 211 2.94 -9.59 2.01
N PHE A 212 1.76 -9.04 2.24
CA PHE A 212 1.59 -7.67 2.72
C PHE A 212 0.88 -7.67 4.07
N VAL A 213 1.41 -6.93 5.03
CA VAL A 213 0.87 -6.83 6.38
C VAL A 213 0.76 -5.36 6.77
N ALA A 214 -0.42 -4.95 7.21
CA ALA A 214 -0.63 -3.64 7.80
C ALA A 214 -0.30 -3.67 9.30
N LEU A 215 0.54 -2.75 9.75
CA LEU A 215 1.10 -2.70 11.09
C LEU A 215 0.70 -1.41 11.81
N SER A 216 0.94 -1.37 13.12
CA SER A 216 0.76 -0.17 13.95
C SER A 216 1.55 1.03 13.43
N ASN A 217 1.12 2.22 13.83
CA ASN A 217 1.75 3.49 13.48
C ASN A 217 1.81 3.77 11.97
N GLY A 218 0.75 3.40 11.26
CA GLY A 218 0.60 3.72 9.84
C GLY A 218 1.57 2.98 8.93
N ARG A 219 1.97 1.74 9.27
CA ARG A 219 2.94 0.99 8.47
C ARG A 219 2.28 -0.08 7.63
N VAL A 220 2.86 -0.31 6.46
CA VAL A 220 2.62 -1.49 5.62
C VAL A 220 3.97 -2.10 5.28
N GLN A 221 4.09 -3.40 5.46
CA GLN A 221 5.34 -4.12 5.16
C GLN A 221 5.09 -5.22 4.16
N ALA A 222 5.99 -5.34 3.18
CA ALA A 222 6.02 -6.43 2.22
C ALA A 222 7.12 -7.44 2.57
N PHE A 223 6.80 -8.70 2.33
CA PHE A 223 7.71 -9.83 2.55
C PHE A 223 7.76 -10.73 1.32
N ASN A 224 8.88 -11.39 1.11
CA ASN A 224 8.96 -12.55 0.25
C ASN A 224 8.12 -13.69 0.86
N ALA A 225 7.15 -14.22 0.13
CA ALA A 225 6.21 -15.22 0.66
C ALA A 225 6.86 -16.59 0.96
N GLU A 226 7.99 -16.90 0.34
CA GLU A 226 8.74 -18.15 0.57
C GLU A 226 9.63 -18.05 1.80
N THR A 227 10.46 -17.01 1.87
CA THR A 227 11.50 -16.86 2.89
C THR A 227 11.07 -16.05 4.10
N LEU A 228 9.96 -15.31 4.02
CA LEU A 228 9.50 -14.30 4.98
C LEU A 228 10.54 -13.21 5.27
N GLU A 229 11.51 -13.01 4.38
CA GLU A 229 12.39 -11.84 4.43
C GLU A 229 11.63 -10.58 4.06
N SER A 230 11.91 -9.49 4.78
CA SER A 230 11.34 -8.17 4.47
C SER A 230 11.87 -7.67 3.14
N LEU A 231 10.98 -7.09 2.31
CA LEU A 231 11.31 -6.42 1.06
C LEU A 231 11.33 -4.90 1.29
N TRP A 232 10.20 -4.33 1.69
CA TRP A 232 10.09 -2.90 1.94
C TRP A 232 9.09 -2.58 3.05
N VAL A 233 9.20 -1.36 3.60
CA VAL A 233 8.29 -0.84 4.63
C VAL A 233 7.83 0.56 4.23
N TYR A 234 6.52 0.76 4.14
CA TYR A 234 5.89 2.07 4.09
C TYR A 234 5.60 2.56 5.51
N THR A 235 5.81 3.85 5.76
CA THR A 235 5.39 4.50 7.00
C THR A 235 4.61 5.77 6.65
N ASP A 236 3.35 5.82 7.07
CA ASP A 236 2.49 6.97 6.85
C ASP A 236 2.87 8.14 7.76
N PRO A 237 2.97 9.38 7.24
CA PRO A 237 3.36 10.54 8.05
C PRO A 237 2.36 10.90 9.15
N LEU A 238 1.08 10.53 9.01
CA LEU A 238 0.07 10.73 10.04
C LEU A 238 0.01 9.56 11.04
N GLY A 239 0.69 8.45 10.74
CA GLY A 239 0.63 7.25 11.56
C GLY A 239 -0.75 6.58 11.49
N GLY A 240 -1.16 5.99 12.61
CA GLY A 240 -2.50 5.42 12.78
C GLY A 240 -2.52 3.92 13.00
N GLN A 241 -3.70 3.44 13.41
CA GLN A 241 -3.98 2.02 13.57
C GLN A 241 -4.31 1.39 12.21
N SER A 242 -3.88 0.16 12.01
CA SER A 242 -4.14 -0.63 10.81
C SER A 242 -5.45 -1.42 10.94
N ASN A 243 -6.58 -0.74 10.80
CA ASN A 243 -7.90 -1.37 10.96
C ASN A 243 -8.47 -1.89 9.65
N CYS A 244 -7.96 -1.43 8.51
CA CYS A 244 -8.40 -1.89 7.20
C CYS A 244 -7.57 -3.10 6.74
N PRO A 245 -8.19 -4.12 6.16
CA PRO A 245 -7.48 -5.15 5.40
C PRO A 245 -6.65 -4.53 4.27
N VAL A 246 -5.58 -5.23 3.91
CA VAL A 246 -4.80 -4.88 2.73
C VAL A 246 -5.45 -5.50 1.50
N THR A 247 -5.68 -4.70 0.47
CA THR A 247 -6.15 -5.18 -0.84
C THR A 247 -5.05 -4.98 -1.87
N VAL A 248 -4.85 -5.95 -2.77
CA VAL A 248 -3.91 -5.85 -3.88
C VAL A 248 -4.66 -5.95 -5.19
N CYS A 249 -4.44 -4.98 -6.08
CA CYS A 249 -5.01 -4.95 -7.42
C CYS A 249 -4.04 -4.28 -8.39
N ASP A 250 -3.89 -4.86 -9.58
CA ASP A 250 -3.08 -4.31 -10.68
C ASP A 250 -1.66 -3.87 -10.31
N GLY A 251 -1.02 -4.60 -9.39
CA GLY A 251 0.33 -4.29 -8.91
C GLY A 251 0.40 -3.16 -7.89
N TYR A 252 -0.72 -2.83 -7.27
CA TYR A 252 -0.79 -1.86 -6.18
C TYR A 252 -1.44 -2.43 -4.94
N VAL A 253 -0.98 -1.94 -3.79
CA VAL A 253 -1.49 -2.21 -2.45
C VAL A 253 -2.35 -1.04 -2.01
N TYR A 254 -3.51 -1.34 -1.46
CA TYR A 254 -4.46 -0.37 -0.92
C TYR A 254 -4.80 -0.72 0.52
N THR A 255 -4.74 0.26 1.41
CA THR A 255 -5.20 0.14 2.79
C THR A 255 -5.44 1.51 3.41
N GLY A 256 -6.10 1.55 4.55
CA GLY A 256 -6.37 2.79 5.27
C GLY A 256 -5.97 2.69 6.74
N PHE A 257 -5.75 3.85 7.36
CA PHE A 257 -5.40 3.97 8.76
C PHE A 257 -6.47 4.75 9.53
N TRP A 258 -6.47 4.60 10.84
CA TRP A 258 -7.40 5.27 11.74
C TRP A 258 -6.64 5.88 12.94
N ASN A 259 -6.90 7.16 13.20
CA ASN A 259 -6.26 7.94 14.28
C ASN A 259 -7.27 8.41 15.36
N GLY A 260 -8.51 7.96 15.29
CA GLY A 260 -9.61 8.41 16.13
C GLY A 260 -10.66 9.19 15.29
N GLU A 261 -11.82 9.40 15.88
CA GLU A 261 -13.03 9.86 15.18
C GLU A 261 -12.90 11.28 14.55
N THR A 262 -11.99 12.10 15.07
CA THR A 262 -11.86 13.51 14.67
C THR A 262 -10.49 13.86 14.12
N LYS A 263 -9.54 12.92 14.11
CA LYS A 263 -8.19 13.16 13.60
C LYS A 263 -8.05 12.68 12.17
N ASP A 264 -7.19 13.35 11.44
CA ASP A 264 -6.86 12.97 10.07
C ASP A 264 -6.09 11.65 10.04
N ALA A 265 -6.43 10.84 9.08
CA ALA A 265 -5.70 9.63 8.71
C ALA A 265 -5.76 9.42 7.20
N ASN A 266 -4.84 8.62 6.68
CA ASN A 266 -4.69 8.40 5.25
C ASN A 266 -5.24 7.03 4.82
N TYR A 267 -5.87 7.01 3.65
CA TYR A 267 -5.96 5.84 2.79
C TYR A 267 -4.83 5.94 1.77
N VAL A 268 -4.14 4.84 1.51
CA VAL A 268 -2.90 4.86 0.73
C VAL A 268 -2.94 3.87 -0.42
N CYS A 269 -2.25 4.23 -1.50
CA CYS A 269 -1.91 3.37 -2.62
C CYS A 269 -0.39 3.26 -2.71
N LEU A 270 0.12 2.04 -2.73
CA LEU A 270 1.55 1.76 -2.81
C LEU A 270 1.82 0.82 -3.99
N SER A 271 2.85 1.07 -4.80
CA SER A 271 3.31 0.07 -5.76
C SER A 271 3.87 -1.15 -5.02
N ILE A 272 3.59 -2.38 -5.51
CA ILE A 272 4.19 -3.61 -4.95
C ILE A 272 5.69 -3.72 -5.22
N THR A 273 6.25 -2.89 -6.12
CA THR A 273 7.63 -2.99 -6.59
C THR A 273 8.62 -2.92 -5.42
N ASP A 274 9.55 -3.86 -5.36
CA ASP A 274 10.76 -3.75 -4.56
C ASP A 274 11.75 -2.93 -5.38
N GLU A 275 11.86 -1.63 -5.09
CA GLU A 275 12.66 -0.69 -5.87
C GLU A 275 14.15 -0.82 -5.56
N LYS A 276 14.47 -1.39 -4.40
CA LYS A 276 15.84 -1.58 -3.92
C LYS A 276 16.04 -3.00 -3.38
N PRO A 277 16.05 -4.01 -4.23
CA PRO A 277 16.01 -5.42 -3.84
C PRO A 277 17.19 -5.89 -2.98
N ASN A 278 18.19 -5.05 -2.76
CA ASN A 278 19.32 -5.32 -1.86
C ASN A 278 19.14 -4.70 -0.46
N GLU A 279 18.10 -3.90 -0.25
CA GLU A 279 17.78 -3.25 1.03
C GLU A 279 16.59 -3.97 1.69
N LYS A 280 16.81 -4.65 2.82
CA LYS A 280 15.73 -5.43 3.50
C LYS A 280 14.60 -4.62 4.10
N LEU A 281 14.78 -3.34 4.33
CA LEU A 281 13.81 -2.42 4.90
C LEU A 281 13.77 -1.13 4.06
N GLU A 282 13.66 -1.29 2.75
CA GLU A 282 13.49 -0.15 1.86
C GLU A 282 12.32 0.73 2.32
N ALA A 283 12.57 2.03 2.44
CA ALA A 283 11.53 3.00 2.76
C ALA A 283 10.66 3.26 1.52
N LYS A 284 9.44 2.73 1.54
CA LYS A 284 8.48 2.85 0.44
C LYS A 284 7.81 4.22 0.42
N THR A 285 7.61 4.78 -0.76
CA THR A 285 6.83 6.01 -0.98
C THR A 285 5.43 5.66 -1.48
N ALA A 286 4.40 6.33 -0.95
CA ALA A 286 3.04 6.15 -1.45
C ALA A 286 2.89 6.74 -2.86
N THR A 287 2.20 6.01 -3.74
CA THR A 287 1.76 6.50 -5.04
C THR A 287 0.79 7.68 -4.88
N TRP A 288 -0.13 7.56 -3.93
CA TRP A 288 -0.99 8.64 -3.49
C TRP A 288 -1.53 8.36 -2.08
N ARG A 289 -1.97 9.43 -1.44
CA ARG A 289 -2.69 9.42 -0.16
C ARG A 289 -3.99 10.16 -0.31
N TYR A 290 -5.03 9.66 0.35
CA TYR A 290 -6.29 10.36 0.51
C TYR A 290 -6.55 10.55 2.00
N THR A 291 -6.54 11.81 2.44
CA THR A 291 -6.67 12.18 3.85
C THR A 291 -8.13 12.45 4.20
N LYS A 292 -8.59 11.94 5.33
CA LYS A 292 -9.92 12.18 5.86
C LYS A 292 -9.92 12.21 7.37
N ALA A 293 -10.62 13.19 7.96
CA ALA A 293 -10.94 13.21 9.38
C ALA A 293 -11.85 12.02 9.75
N GLY A 294 -11.58 11.37 10.88
CA GLY A 294 -12.23 10.13 11.27
C GLY A 294 -11.61 8.88 10.62
N GLY A 295 -10.68 9.08 9.69
CA GLY A 295 -9.90 8.02 9.07
C GLY A 295 -10.72 6.94 8.38
N PHE A 296 -10.11 5.74 8.31
CA PHE A 296 -10.64 4.57 7.62
C PHE A 296 -10.70 3.39 8.57
N TYR A 297 -11.88 2.79 8.66
CA TYR A 297 -12.19 1.76 9.63
C TYR A 297 -12.97 0.65 8.92
N TRP A 298 -12.36 -0.56 8.79
CA TRP A 298 -12.78 -1.70 7.93
C TRP A 298 -13.30 -1.38 6.55
#